data_a881c3436fdb0a7c4e6c54451ae9e0ac
#
_entry.id   a881c3436fdb0a7c4e6c54451ae9e0ac
#
_cell.length_a   1.000
_cell.length_b   1.000
_cell.length_c   1.000
_cell.angle_alpha   90.00
_cell.angle_beta   90.00
_cell.angle_gamma   90.00
#
_symmetry.space_group_name_H-M   'P 1'
#
loop_
_entity.id
_entity.type
_entity.pdbx_description
1 polymer ?
#
loop_
_entity_poly.entity_id
_entity_poly.type
_entity_poly.pdbx_seq_one_letter_code
_entity_poly.pdbx_strand_id
1 'polypeptide(L)'
;MIFALTMGIVSANAQENKSVKESNGSEGQPTLTKEVYPQKEADGDLYHGLTKKLTFDRMIPPHGLEVTYDKTVHIIFPAEVRYVDLGSPDLIAGKADGAENVIRVKATVRNFPNETNMSVITEDGSFYTFNVKYAAEPLLLNVEMCDFIHDGEAVNR
;
A
#
# COMPACT_ATOMS: atom_id res chain seq x y z
N MET A 1 15.02 -7.44 62.35
CA MET A 1 14.53 -6.05 62.30
C MET A 1 13.52 -5.95 61.15
N ILE A 2 12.29 -5.76 61.54
CA ILE A 2 11.07 -5.75 60.75
C ILE A 2 10.88 -4.31 60.26
N PHE A 3 10.63 -4.08 58.99
CA PHE A 3 9.92 -2.88 58.56
C PHE A 3 8.93 -3.18 57.46
N ALA A 4 7.79 -2.66 57.67
CA ALA A 4 6.48 -2.94 57.18
C ALA A 4 6.18 -2.31 55.83
N LEU A 5 5.35 -3.02 55.15
CA LEU A 5 4.37 -2.78 54.11
C LEU A 5 3.61 -1.45 54.23
N THR A 6 3.43 -0.72 53.14
CA THR A 6 2.24 0.13 52.94
C THR A 6 1.68 -0.06 51.52
N MET A 7 0.52 -0.64 51.49
CA MET A 7 -0.40 -0.68 50.36
C MET A 7 -1.00 0.70 50.09
N GLY A 8 -0.98 1.13 48.84
CA GLY A 8 -1.80 2.22 48.35
C GLY A 8 -2.83 1.69 47.35
N ILE A 9 -4.05 1.61 47.80
CA ILE A 9 -5.24 1.28 47.01
C ILE A 9 -5.65 2.57 46.29
N VAL A 10 -5.74 2.55 44.94
CA VAL A 10 -6.47 3.57 44.22
C VAL A 10 -7.65 2.94 43.49
N SER A 11 -8.79 3.47 43.87
CA SER A 11 -10.16 3.10 43.59
C SER A 11 -10.49 3.19 42.07
N ALA A 12 -11.16 2.16 41.60
CA ALA A 12 -11.85 2.14 40.32
C ALA A 12 -13.12 2.99 40.42
N ASN A 13 -13.34 3.84 39.39
CA ASN A 13 -14.63 4.43 39.19
C ASN A 13 -15.23 3.85 37.91
N ALA A 14 -16.17 2.94 38.10
CA ALA A 14 -17.05 2.43 37.09
C ALA A 14 -18.19 3.43 36.88
N GLN A 15 -18.42 3.86 35.68
CA GLN A 15 -19.67 4.49 35.31
C GLN A 15 -20.41 3.60 34.30
N GLU A 16 -21.39 2.90 34.84
CA GLU A 16 -22.49 2.31 34.09
C GLU A 16 -23.27 3.40 33.35
N ASN A 17 -23.53 3.21 32.08
CA ASN A 17 -24.68 3.84 31.46
C ASN A 17 -25.48 2.83 30.64
N LYS A 18 -26.62 2.51 31.20
CA LYS A 18 -27.67 1.61 30.75
C LYS A 18 -28.62 2.44 29.89
N SER A 19 -28.87 2.04 28.66
CA SER A 19 -30.26 2.05 28.16
C SER A 19 -30.38 1.24 26.87
N VAL A 20 -31.17 0.20 27.02
CA VAL A 20 -31.77 -0.63 25.99
C VAL A 20 -32.88 0.15 25.30
N LYS A 21 -32.96 0.08 23.96
CA LYS A 21 -34.21 0.01 23.23
C LYS A 21 -34.02 -0.70 21.91
N GLU A 22 -34.57 -1.88 21.83
CA GLU A 22 -34.90 -2.57 20.58
C GLU A 22 -35.96 -1.79 19.80
N SER A 23 -35.81 -1.72 18.48
CA SER A 23 -36.94 -1.83 17.55
C SER A 23 -36.44 -2.22 16.14
N ASN A 24 -36.83 -3.39 15.75
CA ASN A 24 -37.19 -3.91 14.42
C ASN A 24 -36.82 -3.18 13.13
N GLY A 25 -36.06 -3.91 12.29
CA GLY A 25 -36.50 -4.31 10.96
C GLY A 25 -36.38 -3.28 9.84
N SER A 26 -35.36 -3.46 9.02
CA SER A 26 -35.53 -3.56 7.56
C SER A 26 -34.16 -3.84 6.93
N GLU A 27 -34.12 -4.81 6.05
CA GLU A 27 -32.98 -5.13 5.20
C GLU A 27 -32.58 -3.91 4.38
N GLY A 28 -31.38 -3.38 4.64
CA GLY A 28 -30.74 -2.31 3.90
C GLY A 28 -29.33 -2.75 3.51
N GLN A 29 -29.05 -2.69 2.24
CA GLN A 29 -27.76 -2.90 1.60
C GLN A 29 -26.59 -2.29 2.41
N PRO A 30 -25.40 -2.90 2.39
CA PRO A 30 -24.23 -2.32 3.06
C PRO A 30 -23.87 -1.00 2.38
N THR A 31 -24.24 0.08 3.01
CA THR A 31 -23.68 1.40 2.68
C THR A 31 -22.21 1.39 3.00
N LEU A 32 -21.37 1.49 1.95
CA LEU A 32 -19.96 1.83 2.06
C LEU A 32 -19.85 3.12 2.87
N THR A 33 -19.54 2.99 4.14
CA THR A 33 -19.12 4.11 4.97
C THR A 33 -17.85 4.68 4.36
N LYS A 34 -17.94 5.89 3.82
CA LYS A 34 -16.77 6.68 3.44
C LYS A 34 -15.92 6.84 4.70
N GLU A 35 -14.80 6.13 4.77
CA GLU A 35 -13.77 6.47 5.75
C GLU A 35 -13.25 7.86 5.40
N VAL A 36 -13.62 8.81 6.22
CA VAL A 36 -13.09 10.18 6.15
C VAL A 36 -11.72 10.13 6.78
N TYR A 37 -10.68 10.08 5.95
CA TYR A 37 -9.31 10.31 6.43
C TYR A 37 -9.24 11.70 7.06
N PRO A 38 -8.63 11.84 8.26
CA PRO A 38 -8.50 13.13 8.90
C PRO A 38 -7.69 14.06 8.00
N GLN A 39 -8.34 15.10 7.52
CA GLN A 39 -7.70 16.20 6.80
C GLN A 39 -6.78 16.88 7.82
N LYS A 40 -5.47 16.73 7.66
CA LYS A 40 -4.50 17.56 8.37
C LYS A 40 -4.64 18.96 7.77
N GLU A 41 -5.27 19.85 8.48
CA GLU A 41 -5.30 21.27 8.13
C GLU A 41 -3.85 21.77 8.12
N ALA A 42 -3.30 21.90 6.93
CA ALA A 42 -2.00 22.55 6.75
C ALA A 42 -2.22 24.05 6.88
N ASP A 43 -1.81 24.57 8.02
CA ASP A 43 -1.72 26.00 8.25
C ASP A 43 -0.68 26.57 7.28
N GLY A 44 -1.11 27.38 6.31
CA GLY A 44 -0.20 28.03 5.36
C GLY A 44 -0.12 27.42 3.96
N ASP A 45 -1.21 26.89 3.40
CA ASP A 45 -1.23 26.43 2.00
C ASP A 45 -1.03 27.60 1.02
N LEU A 46 0.20 27.68 0.49
CA LEU A 46 0.61 28.66 -0.51
C LEU A 46 -0.25 28.58 -1.79
N TYR A 47 -0.91 27.46 -2.00
CA TYR A 47 -1.72 27.16 -3.18
C TYR A 47 -3.22 27.18 -2.91
N HIS A 48 -3.64 27.71 -1.77
CA HIS A 48 -5.05 27.78 -1.40
C HIS A 48 -5.88 28.47 -2.51
N GLY A 49 -6.83 27.72 -3.05
CA GLY A 49 -7.68 28.16 -4.16
C GLY A 49 -7.09 28.00 -5.55
N LEU A 50 -5.81 27.61 -5.71
CA LEU A 50 -5.15 27.37 -6.99
C LEU A 50 -5.07 25.90 -7.36
N THR A 51 -5.23 25.00 -6.39
CA THR A 51 -5.15 23.55 -6.62
C THR A 51 -6.52 22.91 -6.72
N LYS A 52 -6.69 22.02 -7.70
CA LYS A 52 -7.87 21.16 -7.79
C LYS A 52 -7.73 20.01 -6.77
N LYS A 53 -8.80 19.72 -6.06
CA LYS A 53 -8.84 18.52 -5.20
C LYS A 53 -8.71 17.26 -6.05
N LEU A 54 -7.86 16.33 -5.61
CA LEU A 54 -7.81 14.99 -6.17
C LEU A 54 -9.05 14.21 -5.69
N THR A 55 -9.66 13.46 -6.60
CA THR A 55 -10.80 12.60 -6.30
C THR A 55 -10.36 11.12 -6.40
N PHE A 56 -10.98 10.24 -5.64
CA PHE A 56 -10.59 8.83 -5.58
C PHE A 56 -10.68 8.10 -6.93
N ASP A 57 -11.59 8.52 -7.80
CA ASP A 57 -11.76 8.01 -9.16
C ASP A 57 -10.56 8.30 -10.08
N ARG A 58 -9.66 9.20 -9.65
CA ARG A 58 -8.43 9.56 -10.37
C ARG A 58 -7.16 9.09 -9.70
N MET A 59 -7.28 8.35 -8.61
CA MET A 59 -6.15 7.79 -7.88
C MET A 59 -5.81 6.41 -8.45
N ILE A 60 -4.53 6.18 -8.69
CA ILE A 60 -3.99 4.86 -9.01
C ILE A 60 -3.38 4.32 -7.73
N PRO A 61 -4.00 3.31 -7.08
CA PRO A 61 -3.46 2.75 -5.85
C PRO A 61 -2.13 2.03 -6.14
N PRO A 62 -1.11 2.17 -5.27
CA PRO A 62 0.14 1.47 -5.44
C PRO A 62 -0.01 -0.03 -5.13
N HIS A 63 0.69 -0.86 -5.89
CA HIS A 63 0.87 -2.27 -5.57
C HIS A 63 1.95 -2.44 -4.50
N GLY A 64 1.74 -3.31 -3.53
CA GLY A 64 2.78 -3.65 -2.55
C GLY A 64 3.85 -4.53 -3.19
N LEU A 65 5.14 -4.19 -2.99
CA LEU A 65 6.27 -4.95 -3.49
C LEU A 65 7.31 -5.13 -2.40
N GLU A 66 7.76 -6.37 -2.19
CA GLU A 66 8.87 -6.68 -1.32
C GLU A 66 10.13 -6.96 -2.14
N VAL A 67 11.25 -6.36 -1.75
CA VAL A 67 12.55 -6.59 -2.39
C VAL A 67 13.61 -6.94 -1.36
N THR A 68 14.66 -7.64 -1.80
CA THR A 68 15.79 -8.00 -0.94
C THR A 68 17.10 -7.74 -1.65
N TYR A 69 18.19 -7.73 -0.88
CA TYR A 69 19.55 -7.62 -1.40
C TYR A 69 20.02 -8.92 -2.09
N ASP A 70 19.59 -10.08 -1.61
CA ASP A 70 20.16 -11.38 -2.04
C ASP A 70 19.43 -12.03 -3.21
N LYS A 71 18.17 -11.64 -3.46
CA LYS A 71 17.32 -12.21 -4.51
C LYS A 71 16.79 -11.09 -5.42
N THR A 72 16.48 -11.44 -6.65
CA THR A 72 15.88 -10.52 -7.63
C THR A 72 14.40 -10.83 -7.76
N VAL A 73 13.60 -9.79 -7.72
CA VAL A 73 12.16 -9.87 -8.02
C VAL A 73 11.96 -9.53 -9.49
N HIS A 74 11.16 -10.34 -10.20
CA HIS A 74 10.77 -10.09 -11.57
C HIS A 74 9.32 -9.65 -11.63
N ILE A 75 9.05 -8.61 -12.40
CA ILE A 75 7.71 -8.10 -12.65
C ILE A 75 7.46 -8.19 -14.15
N ILE A 76 6.42 -8.93 -14.52
CA ILE A 76 6.05 -9.20 -15.90
C ILE A 76 4.83 -8.33 -16.23
N PHE A 77 4.97 -7.46 -17.21
CA PHE A 77 3.91 -6.57 -17.67
C PHE A 77 3.23 -7.13 -18.93
N PRO A 78 1.97 -6.76 -19.20
CA PRO A 78 1.26 -7.19 -20.39
C PRO A 78 1.83 -6.58 -21.69
N ALA A 79 2.51 -5.43 -21.60
CA ALA A 79 3.16 -4.75 -22.71
C ALA A 79 4.63 -4.43 -22.39
N GLU A 80 5.42 -4.09 -23.40
CA GLU A 80 6.82 -3.70 -23.24
C GLU A 80 6.95 -2.48 -22.31
N VAL A 81 7.99 -2.47 -21.49
CA VAL A 81 8.25 -1.38 -20.55
C VAL A 81 8.99 -0.25 -21.27
N ARG A 82 8.40 0.92 -21.24
CA ARG A 82 8.96 2.14 -21.81
C ARG A 82 9.82 2.93 -20.82
N TYR A 83 9.36 3.03 -19.58
CA TYR A 83 9.99 3.88 -18.56
C TYR A 83 9.89 3.26 -17.17
N VAL A 84 10.95 3.40 -16.38
CA VAL A 84 11.00 3.02 -14.96
C VAL A 84 11.59 4.17 -14.17
N ASP A 85 10.93 4.54 -13.09
CA ASP A 85 11.40 5.54 -12.13
C ASP A 85 11.50 4.91 -10.74
N LEU A 86 12.62 5.16 -10.06
CA LEU A 86 12.90 4.65 -8.72
C LEU A 86 12.97 5.80 -7.73
N GLY A 87 12.15 5.75 -6.69
CA GLY A 87 12.04 6.79 -5.68
C GLY A 87 13.23 6.88 -4.72
N SER A 88 14.11 5.87 -4.72
CA SER A 88 15.27 5.81 -3.83
C SER A 88 16.47 5.15 -4.50
N PRO A 89 17.72 5.55 -4.18
CA PRO A 89 18.94 4.86 -4.59
C PRO A 89 19.09 3.47 -3.94
N ASP A 90 18.25 3.14 -2.95
CA ASP A 90 18.24 1.83 -2.31
C ASP A 90 17.68 0.72 -3.21
N LEU A 91 17.17 1.08 -4.38
CA LEU A 91 16.68 0.17 -5.41
C LEU A 91 17.56 0.21 -6.65
N ILE A 92 17.62 -0.92 -7.33
CA ILE A 92 18.09 -1.03 -8.70
C ILE A 92 17.06 -1.82 -9.50
N ALA A 93 16.76 -1.32 -10.70
CA ALA A 93 15.89 -2.01 -11.64
C ALA A 93 16.46 -1.96 -13.05
N GLY A 94 16.08 -2.92 -13.87
CA GLY A 94 16.45 -2.97 -15.28
C GLY A 94 15.60 -3.98 -16.04
N LYS A 95 15.46 -3.79 -17.34
CA LYS A 95 14.81 -4.76 -18.22
C LYS A 95 15.57 -6.08 -18.22
N ALA A 96 14.87 -7.18 -18.38
CA ALA A 96 15.50 -8.47 -18.62
C ALA A 96 15.93 -8.56 -20.10
N ASP A 97 17.12 -9.10 -20.34
CA ASP A 97 17.67 -9.23 -21.69
C ASP A 97 16.77 -10.13 -22.56
N GLY A 98 16.29 -9.59 -23.66
CA GLY A 98 15.39 -10.30 -24.58
C GLY A 98 13.94 -10.45 -24.08
N ALA A 99 13.56 -9.76 -23.00
CA ALA A 99 12.20 -9.72 -22.49
C ALA A 99 11.84 -8.27 -22.07
N GLU A 100 11.51 -7.44 -23.05
CA GLU A 100 11.27 -6.01 -22.86
C GLU A 100 10.08 -5.68 -21.97
N ASN A 101 9.21 -6.65 -21.73
CA ASN A 101 8.07 -6.54 -20.83
C ASN A 101 8.37 -7.04 -19.38
N VAL A 102 9.63 -7.39 -19.08
CA VAL A 102 10.03 -7.90 -17.76
C VAL A 102 11.03 -6.94 -17.12
N ILE A 103 10.71 -6.50 -15.91
CA ILE A 103 11.60 -5.70 -15.07
C ILE A 103 12.15 -6.56 -13.94
N ARG A 104 13.46 -6.51 -13.77
CA ARG A 104 14.18 -7.06 -12.64
C ARG A 104 14.38 -5.96 -11.60
N VAL A 105 13.99 -6.21 -10.36
CA VAL A 105 14.14 -5.27 -9.25
C VAL A 105 14.88 -5.93 -8.09
N LYS A 106 15.75 -5.17 -7.43
CA LYS A 106 16.55 -5.64 -6.31
C LYS A 106 16.89 -4.47 -5.39
N ALA A 107 17.08 -4.75 -4.09
CA ALA A 107 17.66 -3.79 -3.17
C ALA A 107 19.18 -3.65 -3.41
N THR A 108 19.69 -2.43 -3.35
CA THR A 108 21.15 -2.12 -3.41
C THR A 108 21.81 -2.21 -2.05
N VAL A 109 21.01 -2.07 -0.99
CA VAL A 109 21.44 -2.15 0.41
C VAL A 109 20.52 -3.10 1.20
N ARG A 110 21.04 -3.66 2.29
CA ARG A 110 20.25 -4.49 3.20
C ARG A 110 19.47 -3.63 4.18
N ASN A 111 18.26 -4.07 4.52
CA ASN A 111 17.46 -3.51 5.61
C ASN A 111 17.25 -1.99 5.52
N PHE A 112 16.98 -1.46 4.34
CA PHE A 112 16.61 -0.05 4.26
C PHE A 112 15.28 0.18 5.04
N PRO A 113 15.24 1.22 5.91
CA PRO A 113 14.19 1.32 6.91
C PRO A 113 12.89 1.96 6.39
N ASN A 114 12.99 2.74 5.33
CA ASN A 114 11.86 3.52 4.82
C ASN A 114 11.30 2.89 3.56
N GLU A 115 9.98 2.77 3.49
CA GLU A 115 9.31 2.43 2.24
C GLU A 115 9.63 3.49 1.18
N THR A 116 9.76 3.04 -0.05
CA THR A 116 9.99 3.90 -1.21
C THR A 116 9.00 3.52 -2.31
N ASN A 117 9.10 4.15 -3.47
CA ASN A 117 8.21 3.84 -4.59
C ASN A 117 8.99 3.47 -5.86
N MET A 118 8.30 2.81 -6.74
CA MET A 118 8.72 2.61 -8.13
C MET A 118 7.52 2.85 -9.03
N SER A 119 7.75 3.54 -10.14
CA SER A 119 6.73 3.77 -11.17
C SER A 119 7.18 3.19 -12.50
N VAL A 120 6.27 2.58 -13.22
CA VAL A 120 6.52 1.96 -14.52
C VAL A 120 5.48 2.44 -15.53
N ILE A 121 5.94 2.78 -16.74
CA ILE A 121 5.07 3.09 -17.88
C ILE A 121 5.38 2.08 -18.98
N THR A 122 4.34 1.48 -19.52
CA THR A 122 4.43 0.54 -20.63
C THR A 122 4.15 1.23 -21.98
N GLU A 123 4.49 0.60 -23.10
CA GLU A 123 4.35 1.18 -24.45
C GLU A 123 2.89 1.44 -24.84
N ASP A 124 1.95 0.69 -24.28
CA ASP A 124 0.50 0.93 -24.41
C ASP A 124 -0.01 2.14 -23.59
N GLY A 125 0.88 2.80 -22.85
CA GLY A 125 0.57 3.96 -22.01
C GLY A 125 0.01 3.62 -20.64
N SER A 126 -0.04 2.36 -20.24
CA SER A 126 -0.46 1.96 -18.90
C SER A 126 0.57 2.42 -17.84
N PHE A 127 0.06 2.87 -16.70
CA PHE A 127 0.88 3.36 -15.58
C PHE A 127 0.70 2.46 -14.36
N TYR A 128 1.82 1.95 -13.86
CA TYR A 128 1.87 1.11 -12.67
C TYR A 128 2.69 1.81 -11.59
N THR A 129 2.20 1.81 -10.36
CA THR A 129 2.96 2.33 -9.22
C THR A 129 3.07 1.27 -8.14
N PHE A 130 4.22 1.22 -7.49
CA PHE A 130 4.54 0.26 -6.45
C PHE A 130 4.98 0.99 -5.19
N ASN A 131 4.49 0.53 -4.04
CA ASN A 131 5.06 0.86 -2.74
C ASN A 131 6.05 -0.25 -2.37
N VAL A 132 7.33 0.08 -2.25
CA VAL A 132 8.42 -0.89 -2.16
C VAL A 132 9.02 -0.88 -0.77
N LYS A 133 9.08 -2.04 -0.14
CA LYS A 133 9.73 -2.22 1.16
C LYS A 133 10.80 -3.33 1.11
N TYR A 134 11.74 -3.26 2.03
CA TYR A 134 12.71 -4.33 2.21
C TYR A 134 12.09 -5.51 2.96
N ALA A 135 12.34 -6.71 2.48
CA ALA A 135 12.08 -7.95 3.20
C ALA A 135 13.28 -8.88 3.04
N ALA A 136 13.79 -9.47 4.12
CA ALA A 136 14.89 -10.43 4.04
C ALA A 136 14.48 -11.65 3.22
N GLU A 137 13.24 -12.09 3.36
CA GLU A 137 12.61 -13.16 2.58
C GLU A 137 11.31 -12.61 1.95
N PRO A 138 11.37 -12.07 0.72
CA PRO A 138 10.19 -11.60 0.02
C PRO A 138 9.17 -12.73 -0.20
N LEU A 139 7.90 -12.42 -0.03
CA LEU A 139 6.82 -13.38 -0.23
C LEU A 139 6.75 -13.87 -1.69
N LEU A 140 7.00 -12.97 -2.64
CA LEU A 140 6.94 -13.25 -4.07
C LEU A 140 8.25 -12.82 -4.74
N LEU A 141 8.78 -13.68 -5.62
CA LEU A 141 9.93 -13.35 -6.47
C LEU A 141 9.54 -13.10 -7.93
N ASN A 142 8.33 -13.48 -8.32
CA ASN A 142 7.79 -13.23 -9.65
C ASN A 142 6.36 -12.70 -9.50
N VAL A 143 6.10 -11.57 -10.12
CA VAL A 143 4.80 -10.88 -10.11
C VAL A 143 4.37 -10.67 -11.55
N GLU A 144 3.17 -11.08 -11.90
CA GLU A 144 2.58 -10.83 -13.20
C GLU A 144 1.50 -9.77 -13.09
N MET A 145 1.64 -8.69 -13.86
CA MET A 145 0.71 -7.56 -13.92
C MET A 145 -0.27 -7.78 -15.06
N CYS A 146 -0.94 -8.92 -15.06
CA CYS A 146 -2.03 -9.17 -15.99
C CYS A 146 -3.29 -8.48 -15.51
N ASP A 147 -3.99 -7.83 -16.40
CA ASP A 147 -5.40 -7.53 -16.21
C ASP A 147 -6.14 -8.88 -16.15
N PHE A 148 -6.32 -9.42 -14.94
CA PHE A 148 -7.24 -10.52 -14.76
C PHE A 148 -8.62 -10.02 -15.13
N ILE A 149 -9.01 -10.48 -16.24
CA ILE A 149 -10.22 -10.24 -16.97
C ILE A 149 -11.41 -10.27 -16.03
N HIS A 150 -12.13 -9.25 -16.14
CA HIS A 150 -13.43 -9.03 -15.56
C HIS A 150 -14.40 -10.07 -16.02
N ASP A 151 -14.42 -11.18 -16.26
CA ASP A 151 -15.53 -12.03 -16.66
C ASP A 151 -15.44 -13.50 -16.23
N GLY A 152 -14.65 -13.82 -15.20
CA GLY A 152 -14.74 -15.15 -14.57
C GLY A 152 -14.41 -16.35 -15.47
N GLU A 153 -13.92 -16.13 -16.67
CA GLU A 153 -13.41 -17.19 -17.54
C GLU A 153 -11.92 -17.35 -17.36
N ALA A 154 -11.55 -18.38 -16.61
CA ALA A 154 -10.18 -18.87 -16.54
C ALA A 154 -9.79 -19.33 -17.94
N VAL A 155 -8.92 -18.58 -18.60
CA VAL A 155 -8.26 -19.06 -19.82
C VAL A 155 -7.20 -20.07 -19.40
N ASN A 156 -7.53 -21.35 -19.44
CA ASN A 156 -6.57 -22.42 -19.39
C ASN A 156 -5.71 -22.35 -20.66
N ARG A 157 -4.44 -22.02 -20.49
CA ARG A 157 -3.40 -22.27 -21.48
C ARG A 157 -2.62 -23.53 -21.12
#